data_3c38198a477031341f76490579146de1
#
_entry.id   3c38198a477031341f76490579146de1
#
_cell.length_a   1.000
_cell.length_b   1.000
_cell.length_c   1.000
_cell.angle_alpha   90.00
_cell.angle_beta   90.00
_cell.angle_gamma   90.00
#
_symmetry.space_group_name_H-M   'P 1'
#
loop_
_entity.id
_entity.type
_entity.pdbx_description
1 polymer ?
#
loop_
_entity_poly.entity_id
_entity_poly.type
_entity_poly.pdbx_seq_one_letter_code
_entity_poly.pdbx_strand_id
1 'polypeptide(L)'
;MTATTAVRPLPALRPNRRLKVPKQAERTLRNGLTVIAVRRSSVPLVELRLWMPFGRTHLARGAMLAQTMLSGTEAHSATELAAELQKVGGGLTAGLDPDRLMLSGAGLVTGLDRMLELLAEVLTGATYPADWVETERERLVDRIQVAQSQPSHLARTALLKRVYGRHPYAEQTPDPDQVRAVRPAALRRLHAERVHPAGAVLVLVGDVAPDRALDAAEQALSGWRGDGHVAELPPAPPLEPGPLLLVDRPGSVQSSVRLALPAVPRTHPDHAALQLANLIFGGYFSSRWVENIREDKGYTYGPHSLVEHSVAGSLLVAGAEVATEVTAAALVETTYELGRLATVPPKADELEQARQYALGTLQLGMSTQAGLASLTSAYAGNGLRLDFLAEHAARLAAATVDDVAEVAARYLAPARAVTVVLGDAERVADSLAALTAVRTESA
;
A
#
# COMPACT_ATOMS: atom_id res chain seq x y z
N MET A 1 -40.55 39.33 -7.71
CA MET A 1 -40.91 38.03 -7.08
C MET A 1 -39.72 37.10 -7.26
N THR A 2 -38.87 37.01 -6.25
CA THR A 2 -37.70 36.13 -6.23
C THR A 2 -38.17 34.73 -5.87
N ALA A 3 -38.09 33.77 -6.81
CA ALA A 3 -38.40 32.38 -6.57
C ALA A 3 -37.35 31.83 -5.58
N THR A 4 -37.76 31.56 -4.35
CA THR A 4 -36.96 30.86 -3.36
C THR A 4 -36.81 29.41 -3.87
N THR A 5 -35.65 29.08 -4.41
CA THR A 5 -35.33 27.72 -4.82
C THR A 5 -35.33 26.87 -3.53
N ALA A 6 -36.35 26.06 -3.35
CA ALA A 6 -36.43 25.15 -2.21
C ALA A 6 -35.22 24.20 -2.26
N VAL A 7 -34.34 24.33 -1.29
CA VAL A 7 -33.20 23.41 -1.12
C VAL A 7 -33.76 22.02 -0.91
N ARG A 8 -33.47 21.08 -1.81
CA ARG A 8 -33.87 19.68 -1.62
C ARG A 8 -33.22 19.12 -0.37
N PRO A 9 -33.99 18.55 0.57
CA PRO A 9 -33.40 17.94 1.76
C PRO A 9 -32.44 16.82 1.34
N LEU A 10 -31.31 16.73 2.03
CA LEU A 10 -30.38 15.61 1.84
C LEU A 10 -31.11 14.29 2.16
N PRO A 11 -30.93 13.25 1.35
CA PRO A 11 -31.49 11.93 1.65
C PRO A 11 -30.97 11.44 3.00
N ALA A 12 -31.85 10.86 3.80
CA ALA A 12 -31.44 10.21 5.05
C ALA A 12 -30.47 9.06 4.75
N LEU A 13 -29.38 8.97 5.51
CA LEU A 13 -28.45 7.84 5.44
C LEU A 13 -29.20 6.56 5.79
N ARG A 14 -29.10 5.56 4.93
CA ARG A 14 -29.65 4.23 5.21
C ARG A 14 -28.66 3.47 6.10
N PRO A 15 -29.14 2.62 7.02
CA PRO A 15 -28.25 1.76 7.79
C PRO A 15 -27.42 0.89 6.86
N ASN A 16 -26.16 0.68 7.19
CA ASN A 16 -25.24 -0.15 6.42
C ASN A 16 -25.82 -1.56 6.27
N ARG A 17 -25.93 -2.02 5.03
CA ARG A 17 -26.34 -3.41 4.77
C ARG A 17 -25.18 -4.32 5.16
N ARG A 18 -25.52 -5.53 5.66
CA ARG A 18 -24.54 -6.58 5.88
C ARG A 18 -23.70 -6.78 4.61
N LEU A 19 -22.36 -6.76 4.79
CA LEU A 19 -21.44 -6.92 3.69
C LEU A 19 -21.62 -8.30 3.03
N LYS A 20 -21.95 -8.32 1.73
CA LYS A 20 -22.02 -9.55 0.95
C LYS A 20 -20.71 -9.71 0.20
N VAL A 21 -19.90 -10.63 0.67
CA VAL A 21 -18.64 -11.00 0.01
C VAL A 21 -18.95 -12.03 -1.08
N PRO A 22 -18.47 -11.85 -2.32
CA PRO A 22 -18.61 -12.84 -3.38
C PRO A 22 -17.94 -14.17 -3.00
N LYS A 23 -18.50 -15.28 -3.47
CA LYS A 23 -17.83 -16.58 -3.31
C LYS A 23 -16.58 -16.63 -4.18
N GLN A 24 -15.48 -17.11 -3.62
CA GLN A 24 -14.26 -17.43 -4.35
C GLN A 24 -14.20 -18.93 -4.63
N ALA A 25 -13.69 -19.31 -5.80
CA ALA A 25 -13.17 -20.65 -6.08
C ALA A 25 -11.65 -20.57 -6.05
N GLU A 26 -11.01 -21.66 -5.60
CA GLU A 26 -9.55 -21.70 -5.40
C GLU A 26 -9.01 -23.05 -5.82
N ARG A 27 -7.83 -23.06 -6.45
CA ARG A 27 -7.11 -24.26 -6.86
C ARG A 27 -5.61 -24.02 -6.73
N THR A 28 -4.90 -24.90 -6.03
CA THR A 28 -3.45 -24.93 -6.09
C THR A 28 -3.02 -25.87 -7.20
N LEU A 29 -2.28 -25.35 -8.17
CA LEU A 29 -1.78 -26.10 -9.30
C LEU A 29 -0.60 -27.00 -8.89
N ARG A 30 -0.28 -27.99 -9.73
CA ARG A 30 0.83 -28.93 -9.45
C ARG A 30 2.21 -28.26 -9.33
N ASN A 31 2.38 -27.08 -9.96
CA ASN A 31 3.60 -26.28 -9.88
C ASN A 31 3.67 -25.39 -8.61
N GLY A 32 2.66 -25.42 -7.74
CA GLY A 32 2.61 -24.64 -6.51
C GLY A 32 1.95 -23.26 -6.61
N LEU A 33 1.50 -22.86 -7.80
CA LEU A 33 0.73 -21.63 -7.98
C LEU A 33 -0.68 -21.81 -7.41
N THR A 34 -1.10 -20.90 -6.53
CA THR A 34 -2.50 -20.82 -6.08
C THR A 34 -3.28 -19.89 -7.00
N VAL A 35 -4.39 -20.36 -7.55
CA VAL A 35 -5.29 -19.56 -8.41
C VAL A 35 -6.60 -19.34 -7.67
N ILE A 36 -7.01 -18.09 -7.56
CA ILE A 36 -8.28 -17.67 -6.96
C ILE A 36 -9.13 -17.01 -8.04
N ALA A 37 -10.35 -17.51 -8.24
CA ALA A 37 -11.31 -16.97 -9.18
C ALA A 37 -12.56 -16.45 -8.46
N VAL A 38 -12.98 -15.22 -8.77
CA VAL A 38 -14.16 -14.58 -8.20
C VAL A 38 -15.05 -14.07 -9.33
N ARG A 39 -16.29 -14.53 -9.39
CA ARG A 39 -17.23 -14.03 -10.38
C ARG A 39 -17.81 -12.66 -10.00
N ARG A 40 -17.63 -11.70 -10.91
CA ARG A 40 -18.24 -10.36 -10.85
C ARG A 40 -18.66 -9.93 -12.26
N SER A 41 -19.96 -10.00 -12.55
CA SER A 41 -20.52 -9.79 -13.90
C SER A 41 -21.03 -8.37 -14.13
N SER A 42 -20.37 -7.35 -13.57
CA SER A 42 -20.79 -5.95 -13.76
C SER A 42 -20.48 -5.41 -15.16
N VAL A 43 -19.37 -5.83 -15.74
CA VAL A 43 -18.92 -5.50 -17.10
C VAL A 43 -18.19 -6.71 -17.70
N PRO A 44 -18.11 -6.87 -19.04
CA PRO A 44 -17.50 -8.04 -19.70
C PRO A 44 -15.96 -7.98 -19.67
N LEU A 45 -15.40 -7.71 -18.50
CA LEU A 45 -13.96 -7.62 -18.26
C LEU A 45 -13.52 -8.70 -17.28
N VAL A 46 -12.23 -9.00 -17.30
CA VAL A 46 -11.53 -9.78 -16.29
C VAL A 46 -10.31 -8.99 -15.81
N GLU A 47 -10.17 -8.89 -14.51
CA GLU A 47 -9.01 -8.36 -13.80
C GLU A 47 -8.09 -9.50 -13.39
N LEU A 48 -6.80 -9.28 -13.53
CA LEU A 48 -5.73 -10.21 -13.19
C LEU A 48 -4.80 -9.54 -12.18
N ARG A 49 -4.47 -10.25 -11.10
CA ARG A 49 -3.41 -9.86 -10.15
C ARG A 49 -2.58 -11.09 -9.83
N LEU A 50 -1.33 -11.10 -10.25
CA LEU A 50 -0.37 -12.13 -9.86
C LEU A 50 0.56 -11.55 -8.80
N TRP A 51 0.45 -12.06 -7.60
CA TRP A 51 1.30 -11.74 -6.46
C TRP A 51 2.39 -12.81 -6.33
N MET A 52 3.64 -12.41 -6.27
CA MET A 52 4.78 -13.32 -6.08
C MET A 52 5.63 -12.83 -4.90
N PRO A 53 6.00 -13.72 -3.94
CA PRO A 53 6.91 -13.34 -2.87
C PRO A 53 8.26 -12.88 -3.45
N PHE A 54 8.70 -11.65 -3.13
CA PHE A 54 9.92 -11.10 -3.68
C PHE A 54 10.81 -10.42 -2.64
N GLY A 55 10.51 -10.61 -1.37
CA GLY A 55 11.24 -10.04 -0.23
C GLY A 55 12.74 -10.40 -0.25
N ARG A 56 13.58 -9.54 0.35
CA ARG A 56 15.04 -9.69 0.41
C ARG A 56 15.74 -9.73 -0.97
N THR A 57 15.09 -9.25 -2.00
CA THR A 57 15.73 -9.09 -3.31
C THR A 57 16.53 -7.78 -3.32
N HIS A 58 17.68 -7.79 -4.00
CA HIS A 58 18.46 -6.56 -4.20
C HIS A 58 17.62 -5.50 -4.89
N LEU A 59 17.37 -4.38 -4.21
CA LEU A 59 16.32 -3.42 -4.56
C LEU A 59 16.46 -2.87 -5.99
N ALA A 60 17.68 -2.46 -6.39
CA ALA A 60 17.91 -1.94 -7.75
C ALA A 60 17.66 -3.00 -8.84
N ARG A 61 18.07 -4.26 -8.62
CA ARG A 61 17.82 -5.34 -9.57
C ARG A 61 16.34 -5.70 -9.64
N GLY A 62 15.66 -5.77 -8.50
CA GLY A 62 14.22 -6.04 -8.43
C GLY A 62 13.40 -4.94 -9.11
N ALA A 63 13.73 -3.68 -8.85
CA ALA A 63 13.07 -2.54 -9.48
C ALA A 63 13.27 -2.55 -11.02
N MET A 64 14.49 -2.78 -11.48
CA MET A 64 14.78 -2.89 -12.91
C MET A 64 14.09 -4.11 -13.55
N LEU A 65 14.03 -5.26 -12.86
CA LEU A 65 13.30 -6.43 -13.32
C LEU A 65 11.82 -6.10 -13.53
N ALA A 66 11.18 -5.48 -12.55
CA ALA A 66 9.76 -5.09 -12.65
C ALA A 66 9.52 -4.11 -13.82
N GLN A 67 10.43 -3.14 -14.05
CA GLN A 67 10.30 -2.18 -15.14
C GLN A 67 10.49 -2.79 -16.52
N THR A 68 11.26 -3.88 -16.63
CA THR A 68 11.71 -4.41 -17.93
C THR A 68 11.21 -5.81 -18.26
N MET A 69 10.49 -6.51 -17.35
CA MET A 69 10.05 -7.88 -17.62
C MET A 69 8.99 -7.98 -18.74
N LEU A 70 8.33 -6.88 -19.09
CA LEU A 70 7.39 -6.78 -20.20
C LEU A 70 8.03 -6.21 -21.48
N SER A 71 9.35 -6.02 -21.50
CA SER A 71 10.06 -5.41 -22.64
C SER A 71 10.39 -6.40 -23.78
N GLY A 72 9.88 -7.63 -23.71
CA GLY A 72 10.00 -8.65 -24.73
C GLY A 72 10.15 -10.05 -24.14
N THR A 73 9.74 -11.02 -24.91
CA THR A 73 9.85 -12.45 -24.65
C THR A 73 10.65 -13.14 -25.77
N GLU A 74 10.86 -14.45 -25.67
CA GLU A 74 11.45 -15.23 -26.77
C GLU A 74 10.57 -15.22 -28.05
N ALA A 75 9.24 -15.06 -27.88
CA ALA A 75 8.26 -15.09 -28.96
C ALA A 75 7.90 -13.69 -29.51
N HIS A 76 7.93 -12.66 -28.67
CA HIS A 76 7.46 -11.32 -29.02
C HIS A 76 8.44 -10.23 -28.54
N SER A 77 8.69 -9.24 -29.40
CA SER A 77 9.29 -7.97 -28.99
C SER A 77 8.32 -7.21 -28.07
N ALA A 78 8.79 -6.15 -27.41
CA ALA A 78 7.94 -5.29 -26.57
C ALA A 78 6.72 -4.73 -27.32
N THR A 79 6.92 -4.30 -28.55
CA THR A 79 5.84 -3.74 -29.40
C THR A 79 4.82 -4.81 -29.80
N GLU A 80 5.31 -6.01 -30.18
CA GLU A 80 4.44 -7.12 -30.53
C GLU A 80 3.66 -7.63 -29.31
N LEU A 81 4.29 -7.77 -28.15
CA LEU A 81 3.63 -8.14 -26.91
C LEU A 81 2.51 -7.13 -26.55
N ALA A 82 2.81 -5.84 -26.66
CA ALA A 82 1.81 -4.79 -26.43
C ALA A 82 0.65 -4.87 -27.46
N ALA A 83 0.96 -5.11 -28.73
CA ALA A 83 -0.05 -5.27 -29.76
C ALA A 83 -0.95 -6.50 -29.53
N GLU A 84 -0.36 -7.64 -29.11
CA GLU A 84 -1.14 -8.84 -28.75
C GLU A 84 -2.09 -8.59 -27.57
N LEU A 85 -1.59 -7.90 -26.53
CA LEU A 85 -2.43 -7.49 -25.39
C LEU A 85 -3.55 -6.54 -25.81
N GLN A 86 -3.30 -5.60 -26.71
CA GLN A 86 -4.31 -4.69 -27.25
C GLN A 86 -5.39 -5.42 -28.05
N LYS A 87 -5.03 -6.47 -28.83
CA LYS A 87 -6.02 -7.29 -29.59
C LYS A 87 -7.08 -7.92 -28.68
N VAL A 88 -6.73 -8.26 -27.46
CA VAL A 88 -7.65 -8.80 -26.46
C VAL A 88 -8.28 -7.72 -25.58
N GLY A 89 -8.11 -6.44 -25.95
CA GLY A 89 -8.63 -5.30 -25.20
C GLY A 89 -8.01 -5.18 -23.81
N GLY A 90 -6.74 -5.60 -23.67
CA GLY A 90 -6.09 -5.72 -22.38
C GLY A 90 -4.71 -5.08 -22.30
N GLY A 91 -4.12 -5.19 -21.12
CA GLY A 91 -2.75 -4.77 -20.82
C GLY A 91 -2.23 -5.46 -19.58
N LEU A 92 -0.90 -5.51 -19.48
CA LEU A 92 -0.18 -5.97 -18.28
C LEU A 92 0.76 -4.89 -17.79
N THR A 93 0.94 -4.81 -16.50
CA THR A 93 1.92 -3.97 -15.82
C THR A 93 2.61 -4.77 -14.74
N ALA A 94 3.87 -4.43 -14.43
CA ALA A 94 4.59 -5.04 -13.33
C ALA A 94 5.05 -3.96 -12.34
N GLY A 95 5.07 -4.29 -11.06
CA GLY A 95 5.50 -3.42 -9.99
C GLY A 95 6.15 -4.21 -8.86
N LEU A 96 7.05 -3.56 -8.14
CA LEU A 96 7.74 -4.14 -6.99
C LEU A 96 7.45 -3.32 -5.74
N ASP A 97 7.20 -4.00 -4.65
CA ASP A 97 7.28 -3.44 -3.29
C ASP A 97 8.22 -4.32 -2.43
N PRO A 98 8.51 -3.96 -1.16
CA PRO A 98 9.44 -4.74 -0.34
C PRO A 98 9.05 -6.19 -0.10
N ASP A 99 7.79 -6.54 -0.26
CA ASP A 99 7.28 -7.89 -0.02
C ASP A 99 7.19 -8.73 -1.30
N ARG A 100 6.88 -8.08 -2.44
CA ARG A 100 6.37 -8.79 -3.61
C ARG A 100 6.74 -8.15 -4.94
N LEU A 101 6.79 -8.99 -5.95
CA LEU A 101 6.62 -8.61 -7.35
C LEU A 101 5.16 -8.84 -7.73
N MET A 102 4.50 -7.81 -8.26
CA MET A 102 3.10 -7.84 -8.67
C MET A 102 2.98 -7.64 -10.17
N LEU A 103 2.30 -8.56 -10.86
CA LEU A 103 1.81 -8.30 -12.20
C LEU A 103 0.30 -8.02 -12.12
N SER A 104 -0.11 -6.94 -12.75
CA SER A 104 -1.51 -6.52 -12.80
C SER A 104 -1.95 -6.39 -14.25
N GLY A 105 -3.17 -6.81 -14.55
CA GLY A 105 -3.73 -6.68 -15.88
C GLY A 105 -5.24 -6.66 -15.85
N ALA A 106 -5.80 -6.20 -16.96
CA ALA A 106 -7.22 -6.28 -17.24
C ALA A 106 -7.41 -6.50 -18.73
N GLY A 107 -8.50 -7.13 -19.13
CA GLY A 107 -8.83 -7.35 -20.53
C GLY A 107 -10.28 -7.78 -20.70
N LEU A 108 -10.71 -7.95 -21.94
CA LEU A 108 -12.02 -8.51 -22.23
C LEU A 108 -12.08 -9.98 -21.82
N VAL A 109 -13.22 -10.41 -21.30
CA VAL A 109 -13.45 -11.82 -20.92
C VAL A 109 -13.16 -12.78 -22.08
N THR A 110 -13.50 -12.39 -23.32
CA THR A 110 -13.23 -13.19 -24.53
C THR A 110 -11.75 -13.36 -24.82
N GLY A 111 -10.90 -12.48 -24.27
CA GLY A 111 -9.43 -12.53 -24.42
C GLY A 111 -8.70 -13.19 -23.26
N LEU A 112 -9.41 -13.76 -22.27
CA LEU A 112 -8.80 -14.32 -21.05
C LEU A 112 -7.70 -15.35 -21.36
N ASP A 113 -7.96 -16.31 -22.24
CA ASP A 113 -7.00 -17.37 -22.57
C ASP A 113 -5.72 -16.79 -23.17
N ARG A 114 -5.85 -15.89 -24.15
CA ARG A 114 -4.71 -15.25 -24.78
C ARG A 114 -3.94 -14.37 -23.79
N MET A 115 -4.61 -13.66 -22.89
CA MET A 115 -3.95 -12.86 -21.87
C MET A 115 -3.14 -13.73 -20.89
N LEU A 116 -3.66 -14.92 -20.52
CA LEU A 116 -2.95 -15.88 -19.68
C LEU A 116 -1.77 -16.53 -20.40
N GLU A 117 -1.88 -16.82 -21.70
CA GLU A 117 -0.76 -17.27 -22.54
C GLU A 117 0.36 -16.23 -22.58
N LEU A 118 0.03 -14.95 -22.85
CA LEU A 118 1.01 -13.86 -22.85
C LEU A 118 1.64 -13.65 -21.46
N LEU A 119 0.87 -13.80 -20.39
CA LEU A 119 1.41 -13.82 -19.04
C LEU A 119 2.42 -14.98 -18.86
N ALA A 120 2.08 -16.18 -19.32
CA ALA A 120 2.97 -17.34 -19.25
C ALA A 120 4.28 -17.10 -20.01
N GLU A 121 4.21 -16.52 -21.21
CA GLU A 121 5.39 -16.13 -22.00
C GLU A 121 6.30 -15.17 -21.22
N VAL A 122 5.73 -14.15 -20.56
CA VAL A 122 6.50 -13.20 -19.74
C VAL A 122 7.14 -13.90 -18.55
N LEU A 123 6.41 -14.80 -17.88
CA LEU A 123 6.91 -15.52 -16.71
C LEU A 123 7.99 -16.56 -17.03
N THR A 124 8.02 -17.09 -18.24
CA THR A 124 8.94 -18.18 -18.61
C THR A 124 10.02 -17.77 -19.62
N GLY A 125 9.79 -16.71 -20.39
CA GLY A 125 10.62 -16.36 -21.53
C GLY A 125 10.98 -14.88 -21.67
N ALA A 126 10.93 -14.08 -20.60
CA ALA A 126 11.33 -12.67 -20.65
C ALA A 126 12.82 -12.54 -21.02
N THR A 127 13.16 -11.73 -22.04
CA THR A 127 14.51 -11.67 -22.64
C THR A 127 15.36 -10.52 -22.14
N TYR A 128 14.76 -9.44 -21.64
CA TYR A 128 15.46 -8.24 -21.18
C TYR A 128 16.40 -7.66 -22.25
N PRO A 129 15.89 -7.16 -23.40
CA PRO A 129 16.69 -6.58 -24.46
C PRO A 129 17.55 -5.43 -23.97
N ALA A 130 18.79 -5.33 -24.44
CA ALA A 130 19.77 -4.41 -23.88
C ALA A 130 19.39 -2.93 -24.05
N ASP A 131 18.83 -2.57 -25.19
CA ASP A 131 18.34 -1.23 -25.52
C ASP A 131 17.16 -0.80 -24.62
N TRP A 132 16.21 -1.70 -24.38
CA TRP A 132 15.11 -1.46 -23.45
C TRP A 132 15.60 -1.33 -22.01
N VAL A 133 16.50 -2.21 -21.58
CA VAL A 133 17.10 -2.13 -20.22
C VAL A 133 17.86 -0.82 -20.05
N GLU A 134 18.59 -0.35 -21.07
CA GLU A 134 19.27 0.95 -21.04
C GLU A 134 18.27 2.10 -20.86
N THR A 135 17.26 2.15 -21.72
CA THR A 135 16.23 3.20 -21.70
C THR A 135 15.47 3.24 -20.36
N GLU A 136 15.04 2.09 -19.85
CA GLU A 136 14.31 2.02 -18.57
C GLU A 136 15.22 2.29 -17.37
N ARG A 137 16.52 1.99 -17.47
CA ARG A 137 17.50 2.32 -16.44
C ARG A 137 17.66 3.85 -16.30
N GLU A 138 17.81 4.56 -17.40
CA GLU A 138 17.86 6.03 -17.41
C GLU A 138 16.59 6.62 -16.82
N ARG A 139 15.43 6.18 -17.30
CA ARG A 139 14.13 6.63 -16.78
C ARG A 139 13.95 6.35 -15.29
N LEU A 140 14.42 5.21 -14.79
CA LEU A 140 14.33 4.88 -13.37
C LEU A 140 15.24 5.77 -12.54
N VAL A 141 16.47 6.03 -12.99
CA VAL A 141 17.41 6.95 -12.35
C VAL A 141 16.80 8.34 -12.26
N ASP A 142 16.26 8.87 -13.36
CA ASP A 142 15.61 10.20 -13.37
C ASP A 142 14.44 10.26 -12.40
N ARG A 143 13.57 9.24 -12.39
CA ARG A 143 12.45 9.18 -11.44
C ARG A 143 12.92 9.17 -9.98
N ILE A 144 14.01 8.43 -9.69
CA ILE A 144 14.59 8.39 -8.33
C ILE A 144 15.13 9.77 -7.95
N GLN A 145 15.86 10.43 -8.83
CA GLN A 145 16.39 11.77 -8.58
C GLN A 145 15.28 12.79 -8.33
N VAL A 146 14.22 12.75 -9.13
CA VAL A 146 13.02 13.57 -8.90
C VAL A 146 12.39 13.24 -7.55
N ALA A 147 12.22 11.96 -7.19
CA ALA A 147 11.70 11.56 -5.89
C ALA A 147 12.58 12.08 -4.73
N GLN A 148 13.89 11.95 -4.84
CA GLN A 148 14.88 12.42 -3.86
C GLN A 148 14.90 13.96 -3.72
N SER A 149 14.38 14.71 -4.69
CA SER A 149 14.18 16.17 -4.56
C SER A 149 12.94 16.53 -3.73
N GLN A 150 12.01 15.60 -3.51
CA GLN A 150 10.73 15.84 -2.84
C GLN A 150 10.87 15.74 -1.31
N PRO A 151 10.51 16.78 -0.53
CA PRO A 151 10.59 16.76 0.93
C PRO A 151 9.83 15.59 1.57
N SER A 152 8.63 15.31 1.06
CA SER A 152 7.79 14.22 1.57
C SER A 152 8.44 12.84 1.41
N HIS A 153 9.18 12.62 0.31
CA HIS A 153 9.92 11.38 0.07
C HIS A 153 11.11 11.25 1.02
N LEU A 154 11.89 12.31 1.20
CA LEU A 154 13.02 12.33 2.12
C LEU A 154 12.58 12.10 3.57
N ALA A 155 11.52 12.78 4.02
CA ALA A 155 10.96 12.61 5.36
C ALA A 155 10.45 11.16 5.59
N ARG A 156 9.78 10.56 4.59
CA ARG A 156 9.35 9.16 4.66
C ARG A 156 10.56 8.21 4.72
N THR A 157 11.57 8.43 3.90
CA THR A 157 12.79 7.62 3.90
C THR A 157 13.49 7.68 5.25
N ALA A 158 13.61 8.87 5.85
CA ALA A 158 14.17 9.05 7.18
C ALA A 158 13.33 8.32 8.25
N LEU A 159 12.00 8.41 8.17
CA LEU A 159 11.12 7.67 9.08
C LEU A 159 11.33 6.17 8.97
N LEU A 160 11.33 5.61 7.76
CA LEU A 160 11.50 4.17 7.55
C LEU A 160 12.89 3.68 8.03
N LYS A 161 13.95 4.43 7.77
CA LYS A 161 15.28 4.12 8.30
C LYS A 161 15.29 4.12 9.83
N ARG A 162 14.64 5.10 10.45
CA ARG A 162 14.55 5.21 11.91
C ARG A 162 13.73 4.07 12.53
N VAL A 163 12.62 3.67 11.88
CA VAL A 163 11.71 2.60 12.35
C VAL A 163 12.33 1.23 12.14
N TYR A 164 12.89 0.98 10.97
CA TYR A 164 13.27 -0.37 10.54
C TYR A 164 14.77 -0.68 10.63
N GLY A 165 15.64 0.34 10.77
CA GLY A 165 17.06 0.14 10.93
C GLY A 165 17.70 -0.64 9.78
N ARG A 166 18.11 -1.90 10.05
CA ARG A 166 18.71 -2.80 9.05
C ARG A 166 17.71 -3.74 8.38
N HIS A 167 16.43 -3.68 8.75
CA HIS A 167 15.40 -4.51 8.12
C HIS A 167 15.18 -4.09 6.67
N PRO A 168 14.82 -5.00 5.74
CA PRO A 168 14.58 -4.68 4.33
C PRO A 168 13.57 -3.56 4.08
N TYR A 169 12.66 -3.29 5.01
CA TYR A 169 11.68 -2.20 4.89
C TYR A 169 12.27 -0.79 5.12
N ALA A 170 13.49 -0.69 5.60
CA ALA A 170 14.16 0.60 5.79
C ALA A 170 14.44 1.32 4.47
N GLU A 171 14.63 0.57 3.39
CA GLU A 171 14.94 1.10 2.07
C GLU A 171 13.88 0.65 1.07
N GLN A 172 13.12 1.59 0.54
CA GLN A 172 12.08 1.34 -0.47
C GLN A 172 12.42 1.93 -1.85
N THR A 173 13.44 2.78 -1.91
CA THR A 173 13.92 3.39 -3.14
C THR A 173 15.36 2.95 -3.38
N PRO A 174 15.67 2.38 -4.55
CA PRO A 174 17.03 1.94 -4.84
C PRO A 174 17.98 3.12 -5.02
N ASP A 175 19.26 2.89 -4.73
CA ASP A 175 20.32 3.83 -5.00
C ASP A 175 20.53 4.00 -6.52
N PRO A 176 20.60 5.25 -7.05
CA PRO A 176 20.78 5.51 -8.48
C PRO A 176 22.02 4.85 -9.10
N ASP A 177 23.15 4.79 -8.36
CA ASP A 177 24.39 4.19 -8.89
C ASP A 177 24.27 2.67 -8.98
N GLN A 178 23.58 2.06 -8.00
CA GLN A 178 23.26 0.64 -8.07
C GLN A 178 22.32 0.34 -9.25
N VAL A 179 21.38 1.22 -9.57
CA VAL A 179 20.52 1.09 -10.76
C VAL A 179 21.36 1.19 -12.04
N ARG A 180 22.27 2.17 -12.14
CA ARG A 180 23.20 2.31 -13.30
C ARG A 180 24.06 1.07 -13.51
N ALA A 181 24.40 0.36 -12.45
CA ALA A 181 25.20 -0.87 -12.51
C ALA A 181 24.44 -2.11 -12.99
N VAL A 182 23.10 -2.09 -13.05
CA VAL A 182 22.29 -3.25 -13.47
C VAL A 182 22.52 -3.56 -14.95
N ARG A 183 22.74 -4.83 -15.27
CA ARG A 183 22.95 -5.33 -16.63
C ARG A 183 21.91 -6.41 -17.00
N PRO A 184 21.54 -6.59 -18.28
CA PRO A 184 20.55 -7.57 -18.71
C PRO A 184 20.81 -8.99 -18.19
N ALA A 185 22.06 -9.42 -18.15
CA ALA A 185 22.44 -10.73 -17.63
C ALA A 185 22.09 -10.93 -16.15
N ALA A 186 22.19 -9.86 -15.34
CA ALA A 186 21.80 -9.90 -13.94
C ALA A 186 20.28 -9.99 -13.76
N LEU A 187 19.51 -9.38 -14.68
CA LEU A 187 18.04 -9.46 -14.68
C LEU A 187 17.59 -10.86 -15.10
N ARG A 188 18.16 -11.43 -16.16
CA ARG A 188 17.86 -12.83 -16.54
C ARG A 188 18.15 -13.81 -15.43
N ARG A 189 19.28 -13.66 -14.74
CA ARG A 189 19.61 -14.50 -13.59
C ARG A 189 18.62 -14.31 -12.45
N LEU A 190 18.31 -13.09 -12.07
CA LEU A 190 17.32 -12.80 -11.03
C LEU A 190 15.94 -13.35 -11.38
N HIS A 191 15.53 -13.23 -12.65
CA HIS A 191 14.28 -13.82 -13.15
C HIS A 191 14.25 -15.33 -12.93
N ALA A 192 15.27 -16.03 -13.40
CA ALA A 192 15.38 -17.48 -13.26
C ALA A 192 15.41 -17.94 -11.79
N GLU A 193 16.02 -17.16 -10.91
CA GLU A 193 16.14 -17.46 -9.48
C GLU A 193 14.87 -17.15 -8.67
N ARG A 194 14.08 -16.15 -9.08
CA ARG A 194 13.05 -15.55 -8.20
C ARG A 194 11.65 -15.49 -8.82
N VAL A 195 11.51 -15.57 -10.14
CA VAL A 195 10.19 -15.57 -10.80
C VAL A 195 9.73 -17.00 -10.98
N HIS A 196 9.12 -17.55 -9.95
CA HIS A 196 8.67 -18.94 -9.88
C HIS A 196 7.30 -19.04 -9.20
N PRO A 197 6.53 -20.13 -9.43
CA PRO A 197 5.16 -20.26 -8.96
C PRO A 197 5.03 -20.55 -7.45
N ALA A 198 6.10 -20.99 -6.77
CA ALA A 198 6.06 -21.34 -5.37
C ALA A 198 5.67 -20.13 -4.50
N GLY A 199 4.60 -20.26 -3.73
CA GLY A 199 4.04 -19.20 -2.90
C GLY A 199 3.36 -18.05 -3.68
N ALA A 200 3.30 -18.14 -5.01
CA ALA A 200 2.61 -17.15 -5.83
C ALA A 200 1.08 -17.35 -5.80
N VAL A 201 0.36 -16.26 -5.92
CA VAL A 201 -1.12 -16.26 -5.96
C VAL A 201 -1.59 -15.46 -7.18
N LEU A 202 -2.33 -16.13 -8.06
CA LEU A 202 -3.02 -15.50 -9.18
C LEU A 202 -4.49 -15.29 -8.83
N VAL A 203 -4.94 -14.05 -8.88
CA VAL A 203 -6.34 -13.67 -8.66
C VAL A 203 -6.96 -13.25 -9.97
N LEU A 204 -8.08 -13.85 -10.32
CA LEU A 204 -8.91 -13.54 -11.49
C LEU A 204 -10.30 -13.10 -11.03
N VAL A 205 -10.69 -11.87 -11.36
CA VAL A 205 -12.00 -11.32 -10.99
C VAL A 205 -12.69 -10.78 -12.25
N GLY A 206 -13.85 -11.33 -12.60
CA GLY A 206 -14.53 -10.88 -13.82
C GLY A 206 -15.83 -11.59 -14.12
N ASP A 207 -16.39 -11.30 -15.28
CA ASP A 207 -17.58 -11.97 -15.78
C ASP A 207 -17.24 -13.32 -16.44
N VAL A 208 -16.60 -14.19 -15.68
CA VAL A 208 -16.22 -15.54 -16.07
C VAL A 208 -16.65 -16.52 -14.99
N ALA A 209 -17.10 -17.70 -15.39
CA ALA A 209 -17.37 -18.77 -14.44
C ALA A 209 -16.06 -19.16 -13.72
N PRO A 210 -16.06 -19.28 -12.37
CA PRO A 210 -14.85 -19.55 -11.62
C PRO A 210 -14.09 -20.79 -12.11
N ASP A 211 -14.78 -21.91 -12.34
CA ASP A 211 -14.14 -23.13 -12.83
C ASP A 211 -13.47 -22.92 -14.20
N ARG A 212 -14.12 -22.19 -15.12
CA ARG A 212 -13.56 -21.84 -16.42
C ARG A 212 -12.29 -21.00 -16.28
N ALA A 213 -12.26 -20.05 -15.31
CA ALA A 213 -11.07 -19.23 -15.04
C ALA A 213 -9.94 -20.06 -14.45
N LEU A 214 -10.25 -21.00 -13.54
CA LEU A 214 -9.26 -21.92 -12.98
C LEU A 214 -8.67 -22.86 -14.04
N ASP A 215 -9.51 -23.42 -14.92
CA ASP A 215 -9.08 -24.30 -16.01
C ASP A 215 -8.18 -23.56 -17.02
N ALA A 216 -8.55 -22.33 -17.40
CA ALA A 216 -7.74 -21.49 -18.27
C ALA A 216 -6.37 -21.15 -17.66
N ALA A 217 -6.33 -20.81 -16.37
CA ALA A 217 -5.09 -20.55 -15.67
C ALA A 217 -4.20 -21.82 -15.58
N GLU A 218 -4.78 -22.99 -15.29
CA GLU A 218 -4.06 -24.25 -15.27
C GLU A 218 -3.49 -24.60 -16.65
N GLN A 219 -4.28 -24.45 -17.70
CA GLN A 219 -3.84 -24.70 -19.07
C GLN A 219 -2.65 -23.81 -19.46
N ALA A 220 -2.71 -22.52 -19.19
CA ALA A 220 -1.68 -21.57 -19.60
C ALA A 220 -0.41 -21.63 -18.73
N LEU A 221 -0.57 -21.84 -17.43
CA LEU A 221 0.51 -21.68 -16.44
C LEU A 221 1.08 -23.00 -15.90
N SER A 222 0.60 -24.17 -16.32
CA SER A 222 1.14 -25.45 -15.89
C SER A 222 2.61 -25.68 -16.28
N GLY A 223 3.06 -25.02 -17.36
CA GLY A 223 4.45 -25.04 -17.82
C GLY A 223 5.39 -24.11 -17.05
N TRP A 224 4.86 -23.15 -16.29
CA TRP A 224 5.66 -22.26 -15.45
C TRP A 224 6.21 -23.04 -14.27
N ARG A 225 7.53 -23.22 -14.24
CA ARG A 225 8.24 -24.06 -13.25
C ARG A 225 9.36 -23.25 -12.62
N GLY A 226 9.82 -23.72 -11.48
CA GLY A 226 10.99 -23.20 -10.78
C GLY A 226 11.07 -23.82 -9.39
N ASP A 227 12.27 -24.18 -8.99
CA ASP A 227 12.56 -24.76 -7.66
C ASP A 227 12.92 -23.66 -6.65
N GLY A 228 12.47 -22.43 -6.92
CA GLY A 228 12.81 -21.26 -6.14
C GLY A 228 12.31 -21.35 -4.70
N HIS A 229 13.15 -20.92 -3.79
CA HIS A 229 12.82 -20.82 -2.38
C HIS A 229 12.22 -19.45 -2.09
N VAL A 230 11.06 -19.42 -1.43
CA VAL A 230 10.50 -18.18 -0.92
C VAL A 230 11.40 -17.69 0.21
N ALA A 231 12.09 -16.57 0.00
CA ALA A 231 12.90 -16.00 1.06
C ALA A 231 12.01 -15.41 2.16
N GLU A 232 12.07 -15.98 3.35
CA GLU A 232 11.36 -15.43 4.50
C GLU A 232 11.93 -14.07 4.89
N LEU A 233 11.03 -13.12 5.08
CA LEU A 233 11.38 -11.83 5.68
C LEU A 233 11.50 -12.01 7.19
N PRO A 234 12.52 -11.42 7.83
CA PRO A 234 12.56 -11.39 9.29
C PRO A 234 11.36 -10.60 9.80
N PRO A 235 10.87 -10.85 11.02
CA PRO A 235 9.86 -10.01 11.63
C PRO A 235 10.33 -8.54 11.69
N ALA A 236 9.41 -7.61 11.47
CA ALA A 236 9.71 -6.19 11.64
C ALA A 236 10.18 -5.93 13.08
N PRO A 237 11.20 -5.09 13.29
CA PRO A 237 11.67 -4.79 14.63
C PRO A 237 10.57 -4.07 15.44
N PRO A 238 10.58 -4.17 16.77
CA PRO A 238 9.70 -3.38 17.60
C PRO A 238 9.97 -1.90 17.40
N LEU A 239 8.93 -1.09 17.47
CA LEU A 239 9.06 0.36 17.38
C LEU A 239 9.73 0.90 18.65
N GLU A 240 10.85 1.59 18.48
CA GLU A 240 11.60 2.18 19.59
C GLU A 240 11.46 3.72 19.55
N PRO A 241 10.60 4.31 20.40
CA PRO A 241 10.54 5.74 20.57
C PRO A 241 11.89 6.31 21.05
N GLY A 242 12.14 7.58 20.76
CA GLY A 242 13.36 8.24 21.17
C GLY A 242 13.30 9.72 20.84
N PRO A 243 14.43 10.43 20.84
CA PRO A 243 14.47 11.82 20.42
C PRO A 243 13.83 12.03 19.05
N LEU A 244 13.16 13.15 18.87
CA LEU A 244 12.69 13.60 17.55
C LEU A 244 13.90 13.68 16.61
N LEU A 245 13.80 13.09 15.43
CA LEU A 245 14.80 13.25 14.38
C LEU A 245 14.45 14.46 13.52
N LEU A 246 15.29 15.48 13.57
CA LEU A 246 15.23 16.64 12.68
C LEU A 246 16.20 16.39 11.51
N VAL A 247 15.65 16.24 10.32
CA VAL A 247 16.43 16.15 9.08
C VAL A 247 16.57 17.54 8.49
N ASP A 248 17.79 18.06 8.50
CA ASP A 248 18.07 19.42 8.08
C ASP A 248 18.01 19.55 6.56
N ARG A 249 17.16 20.46 6.10
CA ARG A 249 17.07 20.88 4.70
C ARG A 249 17.03 22.42 4.64
N PRO A 250 18.19 23.08 4.55
CA PRO A 250 18.29 24.53 4.57
C PRO A 250 17.42 25.22 3.52
N GLY A 251 16.80 26.33 3.88
CA GLY A 251 15.96 27.13 3.00
C GLY A 251 14.57 26.54 2.75
N SER A 252 14.17 25.47 3.42
CA SER A 252 12.82 24.91 3.31
C SER A 252 11.78 25.89 3.87
N VAL A 253 10.76 26.19 3.05
CA VAL A 253 9.62 27.05 3.45
C VAL A 253 8.50 26.24 4.13
N GLN A 254 8.59 24.92 4.07
CA GLN A 254 7.69 23.98 4.75
C GLN A 254 8.49 22.90 5.46
N SER A 255 7.92 22.38 6.54
CA SER A 255 8.40 21.18 7.22
C SER A 255 7.49 19.99 6.92
N SER A 256 8.11 18.84 6.67
CA SER A 256 7.41 17.55 6.57
C SER A 256 7.44 16.85 7.92
N VAL A 257 6.30 16.78 8.61
CA VAL A 257 6.15 16.07 9.88
C VAL A 257 5.69 14.65 9.60
N ARG A 258 6.39 13.65 10.14
CA ARG A 258 6.07 12.22 10.01
C ARG A 258 6.13 11.55 11.36
N LEU A 259 5.11 10.74 11.63
CA LEU A 259 5.04 9.92 12.84
C LEU A 259 4.83 8.46 12.45
N ALA A 260 5.42 7.57 13.22
CA ALA A 260 5.12 6.15 13.19
C ALA A 260 4.69 5.71 14.59
N LEU A 261 3.61 4.94 14.67
CA LEU A 261 3.05 4.37 15.88
C LEU A 261 2.90 2.84 15.72
N PRO A 262 2.88 2.09 16.83
CA PRO A 262 2.67 0.65 16.76
C PRO A 262 1.33 0.31 16.11
N ALA A 263 1.31 -0.75 15.31
CA ALA A 263 0.09 -1.31 14.78
C ALA A 263 0.14 -2.85 14.86
N VAL A 264 -1.00 -3.47 14.63
CA VAL A 264 -1.16 -4.93 14.71
C VAL A 264 -1.56 -5.51 13.35
N PRO A 265 -1.22 -6.77 13.08
CA PRO A 265 -1.61 -7.43 11.83
C PRO A 265 -3.14 -7.55 11.73
N ARG A 266 -3.63 -7.72 10.52
CA ARG A 266 -5.08 -7.81 10.21
C ARG A 266 -5.81 -8.89 11.00
N THR A 267 -5.12 -9.97 11.36
CA THR A 267 -5.67 -11.11 12.13
C THR A 267 -5.79 -10.84 13.63
N HIS A 268 -5.12 -9.80 14.13
CA HIS A 268 -5.13 -9.50 15.57
C HIS A 268 -6.54 -9.08 16.05
N PRO A 269 -6.97 -9.47 17.26
CA PRO A 269 -8.26 -9.04 17.82
C PRO A 269 -8.45 -7.52 17.83
N ASP A 270 -7.42 -6.77 18.18
CA ASP A 270 -7.45 -5.30 18.28
C ASP A 270 -7.53 -4.59 16.92
N HIS A 271 -7.34 -5.29 15.79
CA HIS A 271 -7.20 -4.64 14.47
C HIS A 271 -8.41 -3.78 14.08
N ALA A 272 -9.63 -4.26 14.32
CA ALA A 272 -10.83 -3.50 13.98
C ALA A 272 -10.97 -2.21 14.83
N ALA A 273 -10.72 -2.31 16.13
CA ALA A 273 -10.74 -1.17 17.04
C ALA A 273 -9.60 -0.19 16.72
N LEU A 274 -8.40 -0.67 16.35
CA LEU A 274 -7.28 0.17 15.94
C LEU A 274 -7.60 0.93 14.64
N GLN A 275 -8.25 0.28 13.69
CA GLN A 275 -8.68 0.96 12.46
C GLN A 275 -9.67 2.08 12.77
N LEU A 276 -10.63 1.85 13.67
CA LEU A 276 -11.59 2.89 14.10
C LEU A 276 -10.90 4.00 14.88
N ALA A 277 -9.98 3.67 15.80
CA ALA A 277 -9.17 4.67 16.51
C ALA A 277 -8.36 5.54 15.54
N ASN A 278 -7.71 4.93 14.54
CA ASN A 278 -7.00 5.67 13.50
C ASN A 278 -7.93 6.59 12.69
N LEU A 279 -9.12 6.12 12.34
CA LEU A 279 -10.10 6.96 11.64
C LEU A 279 -10.50 8.16 12.50
N ILE A 280 -10.83 7.96 13.77
CA ILE A 280 -11.18 9.04 14.69
C ILE A 280 -10.02 10.02 14.87
N PHE A 281 -8.78 9.54 14.91
CA PHE A 281 -7.59 10.38 15.02
C PHE A 281 -7.35 11.24 13.78
N GLY A 282 -7.08 10.62 12.62
CA GLY A 282 -6.59 11.33 11.42
C GLY A 282 -6.83 10.59 10.11
N GLY A 283 -7.60 9.48 10.13
CA GLY A 283 -7.75 8.60 8.97
C GLY A 283 -8.81 9.02 7.95
N TYR A 284 -9.57 10.08 8.20
CA TYR A 284 -10.52 10.66 7.25
C TYR A 284 -10.74 12.15 7.50
N PHE A 285 -11.46 12.81 6.59
CA PHE A 285 -11.57 14.27 6.54
C PHE A 285 -12.10 14.91 7.83
N SER A 286 -13.15 14.37 8.44
CA SER A 286 -13.77 14.90 9.68
C SER A 286 -13.22 14.22 10.94
N SER A 287 -11.94 13.87 10.95
CA SER A 287 -11.24 13.32 12.11
C SER A 287 -10.73 14.43 13.01
N ARG A 288 -10.51 14.14 14.30
CA ARG A 288 -10.08 15.12 15.30
C ARG A 288 -8.85 15.91 14.88
N TRP A 289 -7.81 15.23 14.42
CA TRP A 289 -6.55 15.84 14.02
C TRP A 289 -6.70 16.71 12.76
N VAL A 290 -7.48 16.23 11.76
CA VAL A 290 -7.73 16.99 10.53
C VAL A 290 -8.54 18.25 10.84
N GLU A 291 -9.60 18.17 11.65
CA GLU A 291 -10.36 19.33 12.09
C GLU A 291 -9.48 20.34 12.82
N ASN A 292 -8.65 19.88 13.77
CA ASN A 292 -7.78 20.74 14.56
C ASN A 292 -6.74 21.46 13.67
N ILE A 293 -5.83 20.73 13.01
CA ILE A 293 -4.68 21.38 12.37
C ILE A 293 -4.97 21.95 10.97
N ARG A 294 -6.06 21.52 10.34
CA ARG A 294 -6.47 22.01 9.02
C ARG A 294 -7.55 23.08 9.12
N GLU A 295 -8.71 22.75 9.72
CA GLU A 295 -9.88 23.64 9.71
C GLU A 295 -9.74 24.75 10.76
N ASP A 296 -9.37 24.42 12.00
CA ASP A 296 -9.30 25.41 13.09
C ASP A 296 -8.02 26.24 13.04
N LYS A 297 -6.86 25.61 12.76
CA LYS A 297 -5.55 26.27 12.84
C LYS A 297 -5.01 26.69 11.46
N GLY A 298 -5.43 26.05 10.38
CA GLY A 298 -4.94 26.34 9.04
C GLY A 298 -3.46 26.03 8.83
N TYR A 299 -2.86 25.13 9.63
CA TYR A 299 -1.44 24.81 9.57
C TYR A 299 -1.04 23.95 8.36
N THR A 300 -1.98 23.19 7.82
CA THR A 300 -1.73 22.25 6.75
C THR A 300 -2.97 22.02 5.89
N TYR A 301 -2.77 21.62 4.63
CA TYR A 301 -3.87 21.26 3.74
C TYR A 301 -4.27 19.79 3.80
N GLY A 302 -3.32 18.86 4.00
CA GLY A 302 -3.54 17.44 3.83
C GLY A 302 -2.94 16.56 4.93
N PRO A 303 -3.33 16.76 6.21
CA PRO A 303 -2.92 15.84 7.26
C PRO A 303 -3.62 14.51 7.05
N HIS A 304 -2.92 13.41 7.29
CA HIS A 304 -3.49 12.07 7.10
C HIS A 304 -2.83 11.06 8.01
N SER A 305 -3.58 10.05 8.40
CA SER A 305 -3.04 8.87 9.06
C SER A 305 -3.64 7.59 8.48
N LEU A 306 -2.84 6.52 8.46
CA LEU A 306 -3.27 5.22 7.97
C LEU A 306 -2.51 4.08 8.64
N VAL A 307 -3.10 2.89 8.65
CA VAL A 307 -2.43 1.66 9.07
C VAL A 307 -1.90 0.95 7.83
N GLU A 308 -0.58 0.90 7.71
CA GLU A 308 0.13 0.16 6.67
C GLU A 308 0.32 -1.29 7.12
N HIS A 309 0.02 -2.23 6.23
CA HIS A 309 0.21 -3.66 6.47
C HIS A 309 1.18 -4.23 5.45
N SER A 310 2.24 -4.84 5.95
CA SER A 310 3.23 -5.59 5.20
C SER A 310 3.31 -7.01 5.73
N VAL A 311 3.98 -7.91 5.00
CA VAL A 311 4.11 -9.32 5.39
C VAL A 311 4.81 -9.47 6.75
N ALA A 312 5.87 -8.70 7.00
CA ALA A 312 6.66 -8.81 8.23
C ALA A 312 6.14 -7.98 9.40
N GLY A 313 5.11 -7.14 9.21
CA GLY A 313 4.56 -6.32 10.30
C GLY A 313 3.59 -5.25 9.83
N SER A 314 3.03 -4.51 10.78
CA SER A 314 2.12 -3.40 10.52
C SER A 314 2.58 -2.14 11.25
N LEU A 315 2.30 -0.99 10.65
CA LEU A 315 2.70 0.31 11.18
C LEU A 315 1.55 1.30 11.00
N LEU A 316 1.22 2.07 12.03
CA LEU A 316 0.38 3.25 11.86
C LEU A 316 1.29 4.43 11.53
N VAL A 317 1.04 5.09 10.42
CA VAL A 317 1.78 6.28 10.01
C VAL A 317 0.87 7.49 9.96
N ALA A 318 1.40 8.64 10.37
CA ALA A 318 0.74 9.93 10.25
C ALA A 318 1.68 10.95 9.62
N GLY A 319 1.16 11.86 8.83
CA GLY A 319 1.96 12.86 8.15
C GLY A 319 1.20 14.14 7.83
N ALA A 320 1.94 15.25 7.87
CA ALA A 320 1.47 16.56 7.45
C ALA A 320 2.63 17.39 6.90
N GLU A 321 2.32 18.21 5.91
CA GLU A 321 3.20 19.27 5.41
C GLU A 321 2.72 20.59 6.01
N VAL A 322 3.58 21.28 6.72
CA VAL A 322 3.21 22.51 7.44
C VAL A 322 4.17 23.66 7.09
N ALA A 323 3.73 24.89 7.17
CA ALA A 323 4.66 26.02 7.03
C ALA A 323 5.75 25.97 8.13
N THR A 324 6.97 26.37 7.79
CA THR A 324 8.13 26.28 8.69
C THR A 324 7.86 26.97 10.03
N GLU A 325 7.18 28.12 10.00
CA GLU A 325 6.87 28.94 11.19
C GLU A 325 5.96 28.25 12.20
N VAL A 326 5.12 27.32 11.75
CA VAL A 326 4.14 26.62 12.60
C VAL A 326 4.53 25.18 12.90
N THR A 327 5.75 24.77 12.58
CA THR A 327 6.22 23.38 12.75
C THR A 327 6.04 22.86 14.17
N ALA A 328 6.55 23.60 15.16
CA ALA A 328 6.43 23.24 16.57
C ALA A 328 4.96 23.26 17.04
N ALA A 329 4.19 24.26 16.65
CA ALA A 329 2.77 24.36 16.99
C ALA A 329 1.97 23.19 16.41
N ALA A 330 2.21 22.82 15.16
CA ALA A 330 1.57 21.65 14.53
C ALA A 330 1.93 20.33 15.23
N LEU A 331 3.17 20.19 15.70
CA LEU A 331 3.60 19.02 16.48
C LEU A 331 2.92 18.97 17.85
N VAL A 332 2.75 20.11 18.52
CA VAL A 332 1.98 20.21 19.79
C VAL A 332 0.56 19.74 19.58
N GLU A 333 -0.13 20.25 18.56
CA GLU A 333 -1.51 19.88 18.26
C GLU A 333 -1.63 18.39 17.87
N THR A 334 -0.67 17.88 17.10
CA THR A 334 -0.60 16.45 16.76
C THR A 334 -0.48 15.58 18.01
N THR A 335 0.44 15.94 18.91
CA THR A 335 0.66 15.25 20.18
C THR A 335 -0.55 15.37 21.11
N TYR A 336 -1.19 16.54 21.12
CA TYR A 336 -2.42 16.79 21.86
C TYR A 336 -3.56 15.85 21.42
N GLU A 337 -3.85 15.76 20.13
CA GLU A 337 -4.93 14.91 19.63
C GLU A 337 -4.65 13.41 19.83
N LEU A 338 -3.40 12.97 19.68
CA LEU A 338 -2.99 11.61 20.04
C LEU A 338 -3.22 11.35 21.54
N GLY A 339 -2.75 12.26 22.40
CA GLY A 339 -2.89 12.17 23.85
C GLY A 339 -4.36 12.21 24.30
N ARG A 340 -5.14 13.08 23.68
CA ARG A 340 -6.58 13.20 23.93
C ARG A 340 -7.31 11.90 23.59
N LEU A 341 -7.02 11.27 22.43
CA LEU A 341 -7.64 10.00 22.06
C LEU A 341 -7.17 8.84 22.93
N ALA A 342 -5.90 8.86 23.39
CA ALA A 342 -5.36 7.84 24.27
C ALA A 342 -5.87 7.91 25.72
N THR A 343 -6.42 9.05 26.16
CA THR A 343 -6.84 9.28 27.56
C THR A 343 -8.33 9.54 27.74
N VAL A 344 -9.00 10.01 26.68
CA VAL A 344 -10.43 10.34 26.70
C VAL A 344 -11.15 9.49 25.66
N PRO A 345 -12.08 8.61 26.09
CA PRO A 345 -12.86 7.79 25.17
C PRO A 345 -13.52 8.62 24.07
N PRO A 346 -13.63 8.09 22.86
CA PRO A 346 -14.35 8.76 21.79
C PRO A 346 -15.83 8.89 22.14
N LYS A 347 -16.50 9.90 21.61
CA LYS A 347 -17.95 10.00 21.71
C LYS A 347 -18.62 8.94 20.87
N ALA A 348 -19.85 8.57 21.21
CA ALA A 348 -20.61 7.55 20.49
C ALA A 348 -20.87 7.94 19.02
N ASP A 349 -21.08 9.22 18.74
CA ASP A 349 -21.27 9.75 17.37
C ASP A 349 -19.98 9.74 16.55
N GLU A 350 -18.82 10.04 17.14
CA GLU A 350 -17.50 9.92 16.48
C GLU A 350 -17.25 8.46 16.08
N LEU A 351 -17.51 7.51 16.99
CA LEU A 351 -17.37 6.09 16.69
C LEU A 351 -18.32 5.64 15.57
N GLU A 352 -19.57 6.09 15.62
CA GLU A 352 -20.55 5.72 14.59
C GLU A 352 -20.17 6.28 13.21
N GLN A 353 -19.69 7.51 13.13
CA GLN A 353 -19.18 8.11 11.90
C GLN A 353 -17.97 7.34 11.34
N ALA A 354 -16.98 7.03 12.18
CA ALA A 354 -15.82 6.23 11.80
C ALA A 354 -16.23 4.83 11.33
N ARG A 355 -17.19 4.19 11.99
CA ARG A 355 -17.73 2.88 11.61
C ARG A 355 -18.42 2.92 10.25
N GLN A 356 -19.29 3.91 10.03
CA GLN A 356 -19.96 4.08 8.74
C GLN A 356 -18.98 4.34 7.62
N TYR A 357 -17.96 5.17 7.87
CA TYR A 357 -16.90 5.43 6.90
C TYR A 357 -16.10 4.16 6.58
N ALA A 358 -15.66 3.40 7.60
CA ALA A 358 -14.91 2.16 7.39
C ALA A 358 -15.70 1.12 6.59
N LEU A 359 -16.95 0.88 6.97
CA LEU A 359 -17.82 -0.06 6.27
C LEU A 359 -18.19 0.41 4.85
N GLY A 360 -18.42 1.71 4.68
CA GLY A 360 -18.68 2.30 3.35
C GLY A 360 -17.48 2.17 2.43
N THR A 361 -16.28 2.42 2.93
CA THR A 361 -15.03 2.29 2.16
C THR A 361 -14.76 0.83 1.75
N LEU A 362 -15.01 -0.13 2.64
CA LEU A 362 -14.94 -1.56 2.28
C LEU A 362 -15.93 -1.93 1.17
N GLN A 363 -17.17 -1.47 1.27
CA GLN A 363 -18.19 -1.71 0.24
C GLN A 363 -17.80 -1.08 -1.10
N LEU A 364 -17.29 0.15 -1.05
CA LEU A 364 -16.84 0.87 -2.25
C LEU A 364 -15.65 0.15 -2.90
N GLY A 365 -14.67 -0.29 -2.12
CA GLY A 365 -13.53 -1.08 -2.60
C GLY A 365 -13.94 -2.36 -3.33
N MET A 366 -15.03 -3.02 -2.89
CA MET A 366 -15.57 -4.21 -3.56
C MET A 366 -16.55 -3.91 -4.69
N SER A 367 -16.90 -2.64 -4.94
CA SER A 367 -17.93 -2.29 -5.93
C SER A 367 -17.49 -2.50 -7.38
N THR A 368 -16.19 -2.42 -7.65
CA THR A 368 -15.58 -2.63 -8.96
C THR A 368 -14.84 -3.96 -9.04
N GLN A 369 -14.66 -4.50 -10.25
CA GLN A 369 -13.84 -5.70 -10.49
C GLN A 369 -12.39 -5.45 -10.08
N ALA A 370 -11.81 -4.31 -10.46
CA ALA A 370 -10.44 -3.92 -10.12
C ALA A 370 -10.22 -3.80 -8.60
N GLY A 371 -11.14 -3.14 -7.90
CA GLY A 371 -11.07 -3.02 -6.44
C GLY A 371 -11.18 -4.37 -5.74
N LEU A 372 -12.11 -5.22 -6.17
CA LEU A 372 -12.27 -6.57 -5.64
C LEU A 372 -11.03 -7.45 -5.91
N ALA A 373 -10.43 -7.35 -7.11
CA ALA A 373 -9.21 -8.08 -7.46
C ALA A 373 -8.03 -7.63 -6.58
N SER A 374 -7.88 -6.32 -6.38
CA SER A 374 -6.81 -5.76 -5.53
C SER A 374 -6.97 -6.15 -4.06
N LEU A 375 -8.19 -6.09 -3.51
CA LEU A 375 -8.48 -6.56 -2.15
C LEU A 375 -8.21 -8.06 -2.00
N THR A 376 -8.72 -8.88 -2.93
CA THR A 376 -8.51 -10.33 -2.90
C THR A 376 -7.01 -10.67 -2.94
N SER A 377 -6.25 -10.02 -3.83
CA SER A 377 -4.79 -10.21 -3.95
C SER A 377 -4.05 -9.78 -2.67
N ALA A 378 -4.42 -8.64 -2.09
CA ALA A 378 -3.79 -8.15 -0.86
C ALA A 378 -4.05 -9.08 0.34
N TYR A 379 -5.23 -9.67 0.45
CA TYR A 379 -5.53 -10.64 1.49
C TYR A 379 -4.84 -11.99 1.23
N ALA A 380 -4.95 -12.52 0.02
CA ALA A 380 -4.36 -13.81 -0.34
C ALA A 380 -2.83 -13.81 -0.19
N GLY A 381 -2.16 -12.72 -0.57
CA GLY A 381 -0.71 -12.55 -0.37
C GLY A 381 -0.28 -12.52 1.10
N ASN A 382 -1.22 -12.30 2.02
CA ASN A 382 -1.02 -12.37 3.47
C ASN A 382 -1.65 -13.63 4.11
N GLY A 383 -1.96 -14.64 3.30
CA GLY A 383 -2.55 -15.90 3.78
C GLY A 383 -4.01 -15.80 4.23
N LEU A 384 -4.71 -14.73 3.87
CA LEU A 384 -6.12 -14.50 4.22
C LEU A 384 -7.05 -14.79 3.04
N ARG A 385 -8.19 -15.37 3.33
CA ARG A 385 -9.24 -15.59 2.34
C ARG A 385 -10.14 -14.37 2.22
N LEU A 386 -10.88 -14.29 1.12
CA LEU A 386 -11.79 -13.16 0.87
C LEU A 386 -12.93 -13.06 1.92
N ASP A 387 -13.36 -14.17 2.50
CA ASP A 387 -14.37 -14.21 3.58
C ASP A 387 -13.94 -13.46 4.84
N PHE A 388 -12.62 -13.31 5.07
CA PHE A 388 -12.10 -12.43 6.14
C PHE A 388 -12.69 -11.02 6.08
N LEU A 389 -13.05 -10.51 4.89
CA LEU A 389 -13.74 -9.21 4.75
C LEU A 389 -15.06 -9.15 5.50
N ALA A 390 -15.86 -10.23 5.45
CA ALA A 390 -17.13 -10.28 6.17
C ALA A 390 -16.92 -10.35 7.69
N GLU A 391 -15.90 -11.08 8.14
CA GLU A 391 -15.52 -11.16 9.54
C GLU A 391 -15.02 -9.81 10.04
N HIS A 392 -14.14 -9.16 9.27
CA HIS A 392 -13.61 -7.84 9.60
C HIS A 392 -14.72 -6.78 9.66
N ALA A 393 -15.65 -6.76 8.69
CA ALA A 393 -16.81 -5.89 8.71
C ALA A 393 -17.70 -6.13 9.94
N ALA A 394 -17.87 -7.39 10.36
CA ALA A 394 -18.61 -7.72 11.56
C ALA A 394 -17.90 -7.21 12.83
N ARG A 395 -16.55 -7.34 12.90
CA ARG A 395 -15.75 -6.79 14.02
C ARG A 395 -15.82 -5.27 14.07
N LEU A 396 -15.74 -4.57 12.93
CA LEU A 396 -15.94 -3.12 12.87
C LEU A 396 -17.33 -2.70 13.36
N ALA A 397 -18.36 -3.44 12.97
CA ALA A 397 -19.74 -3.16 13.39
C ALA A 397 -19.98 -3.41 14.89
N ALA A 398 -19.27 -4.38 15.47
CA ALA A 398 -19.44 -4.77 16.88
C ALA A 398 -18.57 -3.95 17.85
N ALA A 399 -17.50 -3.28 17.37
CA ALA A 399 -16.57 -2.54 18.23
C ALA A 399 -17.29 -1.46 19.06
N THR A 400 -16.99 -1.43 20.35
CA THR A 400 -17.56 -0.49 21.32
C THR A 400 -16.66 0.73 21.54
N VAL A 401 -17.17 1.74 22.23
CA VAL A 401 -16.38 2.90 22.67
C VAL A 401 -15.22 2.45 23.57
N ASP A 402 -15.46 1.50 24.46
CA ASP A 402 -14.45 0.99 25.39
C ASP A 402 -13.34 0.22 24.64
N ASP A 403 -13.69 -0.60 23.65
CA ASP A 403 -12.69 -1.30 22.79
C ASP A 403 -11.77 -0.29 22.09
N VAL A 404 -12.34 0.78 21.53
CA VAL A 404 -11.57 1.81 20.82
C VAL A 404 -10.72 2.63 21.80
N ALA A 405 -11.24 2.95 22.98
CA ALA A 405 -10.50 3.67 24.03
C ALA A 405 -9.30 2.85 24.54
N GLU A 406 -9.51 1.56 24.84
CA GLU A 406 -8.42 0.66 25.26
C GLU A 406 -7.32 0.55 24.21
N VAL A 407 -7.72 0.37 22.96
CA VAL A 407 -6.79 0.25 21.84
C VAL A 407 -6.06 1.58 21.58
N ALA A 408 -6.75 2.72 21.66
CA ALA A 408 -6.13 4.02 21.52
C ALA A 408 -5.08 4.28 22.62
N ALA A 409 -5.40 3.97 23.89
CA ALA A 409 -4.45 4.08 25.00
C ALA A 409 -3.22 3.16 24.78
N ARG A 410 -3.41 1.97 24.22
CA ARG A 410 -2.35 0.98 24.01
C ARG A 410 -1.43 1.34 22.85
N TYR A 411 -1.96 1.85 21.73
CA TYR A 411 -1.20 2.01 20.48
C TYR A 411 -1.00 3.47 20.04
N LEU A 412 -1.90 4.41 20.40
CA LEU A 412 -1.83 5.79 19.93
C LEU A 412 -1.27 6.77 20.97
N ALA A 413 -0.85 6.29 22.15
CA ALA A 413 -0.23 7.16 23.14
C ALA A 413 1.00 7.88 22.55
N PRO A 414 1.13 9.22 22.70
CA PRO A 414 2.21 10.00 22.10
C PRO A 414 3.62 9.48 22.44
N ALA A 415 3.80 8.96 23.64
CA ALA A 415 5.08 8.39 24.11
C ALA A 415 5.53 7.15 23.31
N ARG A 416 4.66 6.57 22.47
CA ARG A 416 4.97 5.43 21.58
C ARG A 416 5.37 5.86 20.19
N ALA A 417 5.25 7.15 19.86
CA ALA A 417 5.52 7.64 18.52
C ALA A 417 7.02 7.78 18.26
N VAL A 418 7.45 7.32 17.10
CA VAL A 418 8.72 7.74 16.47
C VAL A 418 8.39 8.93 15.60
N THR A 419 9.05 10.06 15.83
CA THR A 419 8.79 11.31 15.13
C THR A 419 9.98 11.74 14.31
N VAL A 420 9.73 12.11 13.06
CA VAL A 420 10.71 12.71 12.14
C VAL A 420 10.13 14.01 11.60
N VAL A 421 10.94 15.05 11.62
CA VAL A 421 10.65 16.34 10.98
C VAL A 421 11.76 16.60 9.97
N LEU A 422 11.39 16.87 8.73
CA LEU A 422 12.32 17.38 7.73
C LEU A 422 11.98 18.86 7.49
N GLY A 423 12.96 19.73 7.65
CA GLY A 423 12.76 21.19 7.51
C GLY A 423 14.07 21.96 7.67
N ASP A 424 13.99 23.27 7.68
CA ASP A 424 15.11 24.18 7.90
C ASP A 424 15.48 24.19 9.40
N ALA A 425 16.57 23.48 9.77
CA ALA A 425 16.96 23.33 11.16
C ALA A 425 17.30 24.66 11.83
N GLU A 426 17.88 25.62 11.11
CA GLU A 426 18.19 26.94 11.65
C GLU A 426 16.92 27.67 12.16
N ARG A 427 15.79 27.41 11.51
CA ARG A 427 14.52 28.06 11.84
C ARG A 427 13.65 27.29 12.84
N VAL A 428 13.77 25.95 12.92
CA VAL A 428 12.82 25.15 13.71
C VAL A 428 13.47 24.43 14.91
N ALA A 429 14.81 24.28 14.97
CA ALA A 429 15.45 23.45 16.00
C ALA A 429 15.16 23.92 17.42
N ASP A 430 15.29 25.21 17.71
CA ASP A 430 15.09 25.75 19.06
C ASP A 430 13.63 25.57 19.53
N SER A 431 12.66 25.81 18.64
CA SER A 431 11.24 25.64 18.96
C SER A 431 10.87 24.17 19.19
N LEU A 432 11.49 23.25 18.45
CA LEU A 432 11.30 21.80 18.64
C LEU A 432 12.00 21.31 19.90
N ALA A 433 13.21 21.82 20.20
CA ALA A 433 13.96 21.47 21.41
C ALA A 433 13.27 21.93 22.71
N ALA A 434 12.45 22.97 22.63
CA ALA A 434 11.59 23.39 23.75
C ALA A 434 10.45 22.38 24.05
N LEU A 435 10.10 21.52 23.11
CA LEU A 435 9.02 20.52 23.26
C LEU A 435 9.54 19.15 23.67
N THR A 436 10.67 18.72 23.11
CA THR A 436 11.22 17.37 23.30
C THR A 436 12.70 17.34 22.98
N ALA A 437 13.36 16.24 23.34
CA ALA A 437 14.73 16.00 22.91
C ALA A 437 14.80 15.87 21.38
N VAL A 438 15.75 16.58 20.75
CA VAL A 438 15.94 16.62 19.31
C VAL A 438 17.32 16.10 18.93
N ARG A 439 17.39 15.28 17.89
CA ARG A 439 18.63 14.89 17.22
C ARG A 439 18.57 15.40 15.79
N THR A 440 19.58 16.17 15.37
CA THR A 440 19.66 16.72 14.01
C THR A 440 20.61 15.91 13.14
N GLU A 441 20.19 15.63 11.91
CA GLU A 441 20.99 15.00 10.86
C GLU A 441 20.83 15.78 9.56
N SER A 442 21.80 15.72 8.64
CA SER A 442 21.68 16.29 7.30
C SER A 442 20.77 15.44 6.43
N ALA A 443 20.03 16.07 5.49
CA ALA A 443 19.15 15.41 4.53
C ALA A 443 19.89 14.50 3.53
#